data_fc429d8931b2e6ea72c9d90f7b200061
#
_entry.id   fc429d8931b2e6ea72c9d90f7b200061
#
_cell.length_a   1.000
_cell.length_b   1.000
_cell.length_c   1.000
_cell.angle_alpha   90.00
_cell.angle_beta   90.00
_cell.angle_gamma   90.00
#
_symmetry.space_group_name_H-M   'P 1'
#
loop_
_entity.id
_entity.type
_entity.pdbx_description
1 polymer ?
#
loop_
_entity_poly.entity_id
_entity_poly.type
_entity_poly.pdbx_seq_one_letter_code
_entity_poly.pdbx_strand_id
1 'polypeptide(L)'
;MTTTPTPDPADLSMPAQAVLVEPADHPEPDAEEAKPGKKPSRGQLSDIWRRFRRNKLAMFGLVIVAILVVLAIFQPLIVPYDPYDQNLINTLQPPSAEHWFGTDVLGRDLFSGMLYGLKLALIVGLCTMIGSMTLGVVLGSIAGYRGRFADGFVMRVTDIFLAFPYLIGAILVVRTFGSGLTQVILALVLLGWPTAARLMRGQMLSLREAEYVEAARSIGASDTRIVTRHIMPNAIQPVFIYSFTGIGVAVVAMASLAYLGVGVPSDTPEWGRLINQGIEQVQVSGKDYLWMFPSAAICLTTLVFAFVSDGLRDALDPKLR
;
A
#
# COMPACT_ATOMS: atom_id res chain seq x y z
N MET A 1 45.84 -52.79 15.05
CA MET A 1 47.14 -52.45 14.45
C MET A 1 47.22 -53.18 13.12
N THR A 2 46.86 -52.53 12.03
CA THR A 2 47.03 -52.99 10.66
C THR A 2 47.60 -51.82 9.87
N THR A 3 48.88 -51.95 9.61
CA THR A 3 49.71 -51.00 8.85
C THR A 3 49.44 -51.21 7.36
N THR A 4 48.95 -50.15 6.69
CA THR A 4 48.93 -50.05 5.22
C THR A 4 50.29 -49.69 4.68
N PRO A 5 50.81 -50.35 3.64
CA PRO A 5 52.08 -50.03 3.03
C PRO A 5 51.96 -48.79 2.13
N THR A 6 52.98 -47.94 2.20
CA THR A 6 53.21 -46.81 1.30
C THR A 6 53.67 -47.33 -0.08
N PRO A 7 53.17 -46.78 -1.20
CA PRO A 7 53.66 -47.15 -2.53
C PRO A 7 55.03 -46.51 -2.83
N ASP A 8 55.87 -47.29 -3.53
CA ASP A 8 57.24 -47.03 -3.99
C ASP A 8 57.24 -45.91 -5.06
N PRO A 9 58.17 -44.94 -4.99
CA PRO A 9 58.24 -43.82 -5.95
C PRO A 9 58.87 -44.19 -7.31
N ALA A 10 59.15 -45.45 -7.59
CA ALA A 10 59.87 -45.86 -8.81
C ALA A 10 58.99 -46.25 -10.02
N ASP A 11 57.65 -46.21 -9.94
CA ASP A 11 56.77 -46.70 -10.99
C ASP A 11 56.02 -45.54 -11.78
N LEU A 12 56.75 -44.48 -12.12
CA LEU A 12 56.29 -43.38 -12.96
C LEU A 12 57.03 -43.28 -14.28
N SER A 13 57.16 -44.40 -15.00
CA SER A 13 57.61 -44.35 -16.40
C SER A 13 56.47 -44.76 -17.34
N MET A 14 55.61 -43.81 -17.63
CA MET A 14 54.69 -43.90 -18.77
C MET A 14 55.27 -43.11 -19.96
N PRO A 15 55.35 -43.69 -21.17
CA PRO A 15 55.82 -42.96 -22.35
C PRO A 15 54.77 -41.92 -22.79
N ALA A 16 55.26 -40.71 -23.05
CA ALA A 16 54.46 -39.66 -23.62
C ALA A 16 54.00 -40.04 -25.06
N GLN A 17 52.82 -40.57 -25.21
CA GLN A 17 52.12 -40.61 -26.48
C GLN A 17 51.50 -39.24 -26.69
N ALA A 18 52.08 -38.46 -27.62
CA ALA A 18 51.49 -37.22 -28.13
C ALA A 18 50.20 -37.61 -28.87
N VAL A 19 49.06 -37.44 -28.18
CA VAL A 19 47.73 -37.48 -28.82
C VAL A 19 47.61 -36.17 -29.57
N LEU A 20 47.79 -36.19 -30.88
CA LEU A 20 47.35 -35.12 -31.79
C LEU A 20 45.85 -35.02 -31.66
N VAL A 21 45.38 -34.07 -30.85
CA VAL A 21 43.98 -33.67 -30.81
C VAL A 21 43.73 -32.86 -32.10
N GLU A 22 43.04 -33.49 -33.07
CA GLU A 22 42.48 -32.75 -34.19
C GLU A 22 41.60 -31.62 -33.60
N PRO A 23 41.64 -30.38 -34.12
CA PRO A 23 40.76 -29.34 -33.70
C PRO A 23 39.32 -29.77 -34.01
N ALA A 24 38.52 -30.04 -32.95
CA ALA A 24 37.13 -30.26 -33.06
C ALA A 24 36.50 -29.06 -33.80
N ASP A 25 35.90 -29.36 -34.95
CA ASP A 25 35.07 -28.42 -35.70
C ASP A 25 33.89 -28.04 -34.79
N HIS A 26 34.10 -27.01 -33.97
CA HIS A 26 33.01 -26.37 -33.23
C HIS A 26 32.20 -25.60 -34.26
N PRO A 27 30.94 -25.94 -34.52
CA PRO A 27 30.09 -25.08 -35.29
C PRO A 27 30.09 -23.72 -34.56
N GLU A 28 30.53 -22.66 -35.27
CA GLU A 28 30.34 -21.29 -34.79
C GLU A 28 28.90 -21.16 -34.33
N PRO A 29 28.63 -20.67 -33.09
CA PRO A 29 27.25 -20.42 -32.70
C PRO A 29 26.72 -19.38 -33.72
N ASP A 30 25.72 -19.81 -34.47
CA ASP A 30 25.00 -18.93 -35.39
C ASP A 30 24.85 -17.60 -34.66
N ALA A 31 25.44 -16.56 -35.21
CA ALA A 31 25.26 -15.19 -34.77
C ALA A 31 23.76 -14.88 -35.02
N GLU A 32 22.96 -15.26 -34.02
CA GLU A 32 21.56 -14.88 -33.96
C GLU A 32 21.55 -13.35 -34.03
N GLU A 33 21.30 -12.85 -35.23
CA GLU A 33 21.18 -11.44 -35.54
C GLU A 33 20.35 -10.80 -34.43
N ALA A 34 20.97 -10.02 -33.58
CA ALA A 34 20.33 -9.23 -32.55
C ALA A 34 19.28 -8.37 -33.25
N LYS A 35 18.04 -8.85 -33.27
CA LYS A 35 16.91 -8.12 -33.85
C LYS A 35 16.93 -6.72 -33.26
N PRO A 36 16.98 -5.68 -34.14
CA PRO A 36 17.12 -4.31 -33.69
C PRO A 36 16.05 -4.01 -32.63
N GLY A 37 16.50 -3.52 -31.47
CA GLY A 37 15.70 -3.30 -30.29
C GLY A 37 14.38 -2.62 -30.63
N LYS A 38 13.28 -3.23 -30.22
CA LYS A 38 11.93 -2.65 -30.34
C LYS A 38 12.00 -1.19 -29.89
N LYS A 39 11.70 -0.26 -30.80
CA LYS A 39 11.52 1.16 -30.54
C LYS A 39 10.74 1.34 -29.24
N PRO A 40 11.08 2.33 -28.37
CA PRO A 40 10.32 2.60 -27.17
C PRO A 40 8.86 2.83 -27.56
N SER A 41 8.03 1.86 -27.24
CA SER A 41 6.64 1.86 -27.68
C SER A 41 5.88 2.95 -26.91
N ARG A 42 5.09 3.71 -27.61
CA ARG A 42 3.99 4.55 -27.11
C ARG A 42 3.00 3.79 -26.21
N GLY A 43 3.36 2.64 -25.68
CA GLY A 43 2.49 1.62 -25.11
C GLY A 43 2.74 1.16 -23.69
N GLN A 44 3.71 1.69 -22.93
CA GLN A 44 3.91 1.18 -21.56
C GLN A 44 2.64 1.31 -20.71
N LEU A 45 1.97 2.46 -20.72
CA LEU A 45 0.71 2.66 -20.00
C LEU A 45 -0.42 1.80 -20.58
N SER A 46 -0.48 1.65 -21.92
CA SER A 46 -1.50 0.81 -22.56
C SER A 46 -1.28 -0.68 -22.25
N ASP A 47 -0.02 -1.11 -22.13
CA ASP A 47 0.31 -2.49 -21.75
C ASP A 47 -0.01 -2.77 -20.29
N ILE A 48 0.30 -1.84 -19.38
CA ILE A 48 -0.08 -1.91 -17.96
C ILE A 48 -1.60 -2.01 -17.84
N TRP A 49 -2.33 -1.12 -18.52
CA TRP A 49 -3.79 -1.12 -18.51
C TRP A 49 -4.39 -2.41 -19.09
N ARG A 50 -3.83 -2.93 -20.18
CA ARG A 50 -4.27 -4.19 -20.79
C ARG A 50 -4.07 -5.37 -19.83
N ARG A 51 -2.96 -5.42 -19.08
CA ARG A 51 -2.68 -6.46 -18.07
C ARG A 51 -3.62 -6.31 -16.89
N PHE A 52 -3.76 -5.10 -16.34
CA PHE A 52 -4.69 -4.81 -15.24
C PHE A 52 -6.11 -5.28 -15.56
N ARG A 53 -6.61 -4.98 -16.77
CA ARG A 53 -7.95 -5.42 -17.22
C ARG A 53 -8.12 -6.93 -17.35
N ARG A 54 -7.05 -7.71 -17.42
CA ARG A 54 -7.12 -9.18 -17.44
C ARG A 54 -7.38 -9.76 -16.04
N ASN A 55 -6.98 -9.07 -14.98
CA ASN A 55 -7.28 -9.47 -13.61
C ASN A 55 -8.72 -9.07 -13.26
N LYS A 56 -9.62 -10.07 -13.21
CA LYS A 56 -11.06 -9.85 -12.96
C LYS A 56 -11.34 -9.27 -11.58
N LEU A 57 -10.58 -9.70 -10.56
CA LEU A 57 -10.73 -9.18 -9.18
C LEU A 57 -10.28 -7.72 -9.08
N ALA A 58 -9.18 -7.36 -9.75
CA ALA A 58 -8.73 -5.97 -9.80
C ALA A 58 -9.75 -5.06 -10.52
N MET A 59 -10.33 -5.54 -11.63
CA MET A 59 -11.39 -4.79 -12.34
C MET A 59 -12.66 -4.66 -11.50
N PHE A 60 -13.07 -5.73 -10.80
CA PHE A 60 -14.17 -5.67 -9.85
C PHE A 60 -13.88 -4.63 -8.75
N GLY A 61 -12.69 -4.71 -8.12
CA GLY A 61 -12.23 -3.74 -7.12
C GLY A 61 -12.27 -2.31 -7.64
N LEU A 62 -11.74 -2.06 -8.85
CA LEU A 62 -11.72 -0.73 -9.47
C LEU A 62 -13.13 -0.18 -9.71
N VAL A 63 -14.06 -1.02 -10.20
CA VAL A 63 -15.46 -0.62 -10.42
C VAL A 63 -16.12 -0.24 -9.09
N ILE A 64 -15.95 -1.05 -8.04
CA ILE A 64 -16.51 -0.73 -6.73
C ILE A 64 -15.86 0.53 -6.13
N VAL A 65 -14.53 0.70 -6.23
CA VAL A 65 -13.87 1.95 -5.80
C VAL A 65 -14.44 3.15 -6.55
N ALA A 66 -14.67 3.05 -7.86
CA ALA A 66 -15.29 4.13 -8.62
C ALA A 66 -16.72 4.44 -8.13
N ILE A 67 -17.51 3.42 -7.82
CA ILE A 67 -18.86 3.58 -7.23
C ILE A 67 -18.75 4.27 -5.86
N LEU A 68 -17.86 3.82 -4.98
CA LEU A 68 -17.68 4.41 -3.65
C LEU A 68 -17.26 5.89 -3.74
N VAL A 69 -16.36 6.23 -4.68
CA VAL A 69 -15.94 7.62 -4.92
C VAL A 69 -17.10 8.46 -5.43
N VAL A 70 -17.90 7.96 -6.38
CA VAL A 70 -19.09 8.65 -6.88
C VAL A 70 -20.10 8.87 -5.75
N LEU A 71 -20.39 7.83 -4.96
CA LEU A 71 -21.29 7.95 -3.80
C LEU A 71 -20.78 8.98 -2.78
N ALA A 72 -19.48 9.03 -2.52
CA ALA A 72 -18.90 10.01 -1.59
C ALA A 72 -18.95 11.45 -2.10
N ILE A 73 -18.74 11.66 -3.41
CA ILE A 73 -18.82 12.99 -4.04
C ILE A 73 -20.26 13.50 -4.09
N PHE A 74 -21.16 12.65 -4.54
CA PHE A 74 -22.58 12.99 -4.70
C PHE A 74 -23.40 12.75 -3.43
N GLN A 75 -22.77 12.38 -2.31
CA GLN A 75 -23.41 12.14 -1.01
C GLN A 75 -24.43 13.22 -0.66
N PRO A 76 -24.19 14.55 -0.79
CA PRO A 76 -25.16 15.57 -0.41
C PRO A 76 -26.45 15.56 -1.27
N LEU A 77 -26.41 14.93 -2.46
CA LEU A 77 -27.58 14.80 -3.34
C LEU A 77 -28.31 13.46 -3.17
N ILE A 78 -27.63 12.46 -2.59
CA ILE A 78 -28.15 11.09 -2.47
C ILE A 78 -28.80 10.86 -1.11
N VAL A 79 -28.28 11.48 -0.04
CA VAL A 79 -28.80 11.28 1.31
C VAL A 79 -30.23 11.80 1.44
N PRO A 80 -31.17 10.98 1.92
CA PRO A 80 -32.56 11.39 2.12
C PRO A 80 -32.75 12.31 3.34
N TYR A 81 -31.82 12.21 4.34
CA TYR A 81 -31.90 12.96 5.59
C TYR A 81 -30.56 13.60 5.92
N ASP A 82 -30.56 14.68 6.72
CA ASP A 82 -29.32 15.22 7.29
C ASP A 82 -28.70 14.18 8.24
N PRO A 83 -27.43 13.78 8.02
CA PRO A 83 -26.77 12.80 8.88
C PRO A 83 -26.61 13.21 10.36
N TYR A 84 -26.82 14.50 10.65
CA TYR A 84 -26.72 15.05 12.01
C TYR A 84 -28.11 15.28 12.66
N ASP A 85 -29.20 15.19 11.89
CA ASP A 85 -30.55 15.43 12.40
C ASP A 85 -30.97 14.30 13.35
N GLN A 86 -31.28 14.67 14.60
CA GLN A 86 -31.61 13.75 15.68
C GLN A 86 -33.13 13.74 15.91
N ASN A 87 -33.70 12.55 15.90
CA ASN A 87 -35.14 12.36 16.22
C ASN A 87 -35.30 11.31 17.32
N LEU A 88 -35.29 11.77 18.57
CA LEU A 88 -35.35 10.89 19.74
C LEU A 88 -36.65 10.09 19.86
N ILE A 89 -37.70 10.43 19.07
CA ILE A 89 -38.95 9.66 18.98
C ILE A 89 -38.76 8.41 18.14
N ASN A 90 -37.89 8.51 17.10
CA ASN A 90 -37.64 7.46 16.11
C ASN A 90 -36.35 6.71 16.35
N THR A 91 -35.93 6.54 17.60
CA THR A 91 -34.66 5.83 17.93
C THR A 91 -34.80 4.33 17.66
N LEU A 92 -33.71 3.74 17.15
CA LEU A 92 -33.57 2.29 17.00
C LEU A 92 -34.67 1.63 16.16
N GLN A 93 -35.22 2.34 15.16
CA GLN A 93 -36.20 1.75 14.25
C GLN A 93 -35.51 0.77 13.28
N PRO A 94 -36.09 -0.39 13.01
CA PRO A 94 -35.56 -1.36 12.07
C PRO A 94 -35.58 -0.81 10.63
N PRO A 95 -34.81 -1.42 9.72
CA PRO A 95 -34.83 -1.09 8.29
C PRO A 95 -36.28 -1.07 7.74
N SER A 96 -36.61 0.01 7.03
CA SER A 96 -37.93 0.26 6.48
C SER A 96 -37.87 1.00 5.14
N ALA A 97 -39.00 1.24 4.48
CA ALA A 97 -39.06 2.06 3.26
C ALA A 97 -38.70 3.53 3.50
N GLU A 98 -38.91 4.03 4.72
CA GLU A 98 -38.58 5.39 5.15
C GLU A 98 -37.11 5.50 5.55
N HIS A 99 -36.61 4.52 6.34
CA HIS A 99 -35.20 4.42 6.78
C HIS A 99 -34.60 3.11 6.28
N TRP A 100 -33.92 3.14 5.14
CA TRP A 100 -33.45 1.93 4.44
C TRP A 100 -32.55 1.01 5.30
N PHE A 101 -31.70 1.58 6.15
CA PHE A 101 -30.85 0.84 7.09
C PHE A 101 -31.33 0.95 8.55
N GLY A 102 -32.54 1.56 8.76
CA GLY A 102 -33.03 1.88 10.08
C GLY A 102 -32.44 3.16 10.67
N THR A 103 -32.71 3.38 11.97
CA THR A 103 -32.18 4.54 12.70
C THR A 103 -31.26 4.14 13.82
N ASP A 104 -30.33 5.03 14.18
CA ASP A 104 -29.36 4.83 15.25
C ASP A 104 -29.93 5.15 16.66
N VAL A 105 -29.08 5.14 17.66
CA VAL A 105 -29.44 5.43 19.07
C VAL A 105 -29.92 6.85 19.33
N LEU A 106 -29.64 7.77 18.41
CA LEU A 106 -30.10 9.16 18.44
C LEU A 106 -31.28 9.42 17.50
N GLY A 107 -31.80 8.35 16.84
CA GLY A 107 -32.85 8.46 15.85
C GLY A 107 -32.40 9.05 14.51
N ARG A 108 -31.10 9.09 14.22
CA ARG A 108 -30.57 9.54 12.95
C ARG A 108 -30.68 8.42 11.90
N ASP A 109 -30.92 8.80 10.64
CA ASP A 109 -30.95 7.85 9.55
C ASP A 109 -29.58 7.18 9.33
N LEU A 110 -29.54 5.85 9.50
CA LEU A 110 -28.30 5.10 9.44
C LEU A 110 -27.69 5.09 8.02
N PHE A 111 -28.51 5.06 6.96
CA PHE A 111 -28.03 5.09 5.58
C PHE A 111 -27.33 6.42 5.26
N SER A 112 -27.94 7.55 5.65
CA SER A 112 -27.35 8.89 5.49
C SER A 112 -26.04 9.01 6.27
N GLY A 113 -26.00 8.51 7.52
CA GLY A 113 -24.78 8.44 8.33
C GLY A 113 -23.71 7.57 7.70
N MET A 114 -24.07 6.45 7.10
CA MET A 114 -23.15 5.55 6.39
C MET A 114 -22.51 6.20 5.18
N LEU A 115 -23.26 6.94 4.37
CA LEU A 115 -22.72 7.69 3.22
C LEU A 115 -21.81 8.84 3.65
N TYR A 116 -22.14 9.50 4.76
CA TYR A 116 -21.26 10.50 5.33
C TYR A 116 -19.94 9.89 5.84
N GLY A 117 -20.03 8.78 6.55
CA GLY A 117 -18.87 7.99 6.99
C GLY A 117 -17.99 7.51 5.85
N LEU A 118 -18.56 7.11 4.72
CA LEU A 118 -17.84 6.77 3.49
C LEU A 118 -16.97 7.92 3.00
N LYS A 119 -17.55 9.12 2.93
CA LYS A 119 -16.81 10.33 2.51
C LYS A 119 -15.62 10.60 3.43
N LEU A 120 -15.82 10.52 4.75
CA LEU A 120 -14.75 10.71 5.73
C LEU A 120 -13.67 9.64 5.59
N ALA A 121 -14.06 8.37 5.47
CA ALA A 121 -13.14 7.24 5.31
C ALA A 121 -12.24 7.40 4.07
N LEU A 122 -12.81 7.79 2.93
CA LEU A 122 -12.05 8.02 1.70
C LEU A 122 -11.13 9.23 1.80
N ILE A 123 -11.56 10.34 2.41
CA ILE A 123 -10.71 11.52 2.65
C ILE A 123 -9.54 11.15 3.55
N VAL A 124 -9.78 10.50 4.69
CA VAL A 124 -8.72 10.09 5.62
C VAL A 124 -7.77 9.10 4.95
N GLY A 125 -8.32 8.07 4.30
CA GLY A 125 -7.50 7.07 3.61
C GLY A 125 -6.59 7.69 2.57
N LEU A 126 -7.13 8.52 1.68
CA LEU A 126 -6.37 9.16 0.60
C LEU A 126 -5.33 10.17 1.14
N CYS A 127 -5.74 11.08 2.04
CA CYS A 127 -4.84 12.09 2.61
C CYS A 127 -3.70 11.44 3.41
N THR A 128 -4.02 10.42 4.22
CA THR A 128 -3.02 9.65 4.98
C THR A 128 -2.00 9.01 4.04
N MET A 129 -2.47 8.36 2.96
CA MET A 129 -1.56 7.69 2.05
C MET A 129 -0.71 8.65 1.23
N ILE A 130 -1.27 9.76 0.75
CA ILE A 130 -0.50 10.79 0.06
C ILE A 130 0.59 11.36 0.99
N GLY A 131 0.23 11.72 2.23
CA GLY A 131 1.17 12.25 3.21
C GLY A 131 2.27 11.25 3.59
N SER A 132 1.90 10.02 3.95
CA SER A 132 2.83 8.95 4.31
C SER A 132 3.75 8.56 3.16
N MET A 133 3.21 8.44 1.95
CA MET A 133 3.99 8.14 0.74
C MET A 133 4.98 9.27 0.44
N THR A 134 4.54 10.53 0.50
CA THR A 134 5.42 11.68 0.23
C THR A 134 6.59 11.73 1.20
N LEU A 135 6.34 11.63 2.51
CA LEU A 135 7.39 11.58 3.54
C LEU A 135 8.28 10.36 3.35
N GLY A 136 7.69 9.19 3.14
CA GLY A 136 8.41 7.94 2.96
C GLY A 136 9.31 7.95 1.72
N VAL A 137 8.82 8.43 0.58
CA VAL A 137 9.60 8.54 -0.66
C VAL A 137 10.77 9.51 -0.48
N VAL A 138 10.53 10.69 0.10
CA VAL A 138 11.59 11.69 0.30
C VAL A 138 12.66 11.15 1.25
N LEU A 139 12.27 10.72 2.46
CA LEU A 139 13.22 10.27 3.47
C LEU A 139 13.90 8.95 3.08
N GLY A 140 13.16 8.00 2.49
CA GLY A 140 13.70 6.74 2.00
C GLY A 140 14.68 6.93 0.85
N SER A 141 14.42 7.88 -0.05
CA SER A 141 15.34 8.23 -1.15
C SER A 141 16.63 8.83 -0.63
N ILE A 142 16.55 9.75 0.33
CA ILE A 142 17.72 10.36 0.96
C ILE A 142 18.58 9.28 1.65
N ALA A 143 17.94 8.40 2.42
CA ALA A 143 18.60 7.31 3.11
C ALA A 143 19.29 6.34 2.12
N GLY A 144 18.55 5.87 1.11
CA GLY A 144 19.05 4.86 0.18
C GLY A 144 20.11 5.38 -0.79
N TYR A 145 20.01 6.64 -1.23
CA TYR A 145 20.96 7.20 -2.19
C TYR A 145 22.24 7.74 -1.53
N ARG A 146 22.12 8.60 -0.49
CA ARG A 146 23.28 9.19 0.18
C ARG A 146 24.03 8.20 1.06
N GLY A 147 23.36 7.18 1.59
CA GLY A 147 23.97 6.14 2.41
C GLY A 147 24.59 6.64 3.72
N ARG A 148 25.47 5.81 4.34
CA ARG A 148 26.26 6.12 5.54
C ARG A 148 25.47 6.86 6.63
N PHE A 149 25.83 8.11 6.92
CA PHE A 149 25.23 8.89 8.01
C PHE A 149 23.74 9.17 7.80
N ALA A 150 23.33 9.57 6.59
CA ALA A 150 21.93 9.85 6.28
C ALA A 150 21.06 8.60 6.41
N ASP A 151 21.57 7.45 5.94
CA ASP A 151 20.90 6.16 6.08
C ASP A 151 20.76 5.77 7.57
N GLY A 152 21.85 5.82 8.33
CA GLY A 152 21.82 5.49 9.74
C GLY A 152 20.85 6.37 10.54
N PHE A 153 20.83 7.68 10.28
CA PHE A 153 19.94 8.60 10.97
C PHE A 153 18.47 8.35 10.63
N VAL A 154 18.13 8.33 9.33
CA VAL A 154 16.74 8.11 8.89
C VAL A 154 16.21 6.76 9.36
N MET A 155 17.02 5.71 9.27
CA MET A 155 16.57 4.38 9.72
C MET A 155 16.42 4.29 11.24
N ARG A 156 17.24 4.96 12.03
CA ARG A 156 17.03 5.06 13.49
C ARG A 156 15.72 5.74 13.85
N VAL A 157 15.42 6.87 13.18
CA VAL A 157 14.12 7.53 13.37
C VAL A 157 12.99 6.59 12.95
N THR A 158 13.10 5.93 11.79
CA THR A 158 12.13 4.94 11.32
C THR A 158 11.90 3.82 12.35
N ASP A 159 12.99 3.29 12.95
CA ASP A 159 12.91 2.22 13.94
C ASP A 159 12.19 2.68 15.22
N ILE A 160 12.43 3.92 15.67
CA ILE A 160 11.72 4.52 16.81
C ILE A 160 10.22 4.55 16.55
N PHE A 161 9.79 5.04 15.37
CA PHE A 161 8.36 5.10 15.03
C PHE A 161 7.73 3.70 14.93
N LEU A 162 8.44 2.73 14.38
CA LEU A 162 7.94 1.34 14.25
C LEU A 162 7.95 0.55 15.56
N ALA A 163 8.71 0.99 16.55
CA ALA A 163 8.70 0.40 17.88
C ALA A 163 7.40 0.72 18.66
N PHE A 164 6.71 1.81 18.29
CA PHE A 164 5.44 2.16 18.91
C PHE A 164 4.29 1.36 18.27
N PRO A 165 3.40 0.76 19.09
CA PRO A 165 2.17 0.20 18.57
C PRO A 165 1.33 1.27 17.88
N TYR A 166 1.02 1.03 16.58
CA TYR A 166 0.44 2.02 15.67
C TYR A 166 -0.78 2.77 16.26
N LEU A 167 -1.78 2.03 16.77
CA LEU A 167 -2.99 2.63 17.32
C LEU A 167 -2.71 3.42 18.61
N ILE A 168 -1.83 2.94 19.46
CA ILE A 168 -1.48 3.64 20.71
C ILE A 168 -0.79 4.97 20.38
N GLY A 169 0.15 4.95 19.43
CA GLY A 169 0.79 6.16 18.93
C GLY A 169 -0.22 7.15 18.33
N ALA A 170 -1.19 6.67 17.54
CA ALA A 170 -2.21 7.50 16.96
C ALA A 170 -3.13 8.14 18.02
N ILE A 171 -3.55 7.39 19.03
CA ILE A 171 -4.32 7.89 20.18
C ILE A 171 -3.53 9.01 20.89
N LEU A 172 -2.25 8.77 21.16
CA LEU A 172 -1.39 9.75 21.84
C LEU A 172 -1.30 11.06 21.04
N VAL A 173 -1.06 10.98 19.74
CA VAL A 173 -0.98 12.16 18.87
C VAL A 173 -2.31 12.92 18.86
N VAL A 174 -3.43 12.23 18.64
CA VAL A 174 -4.75 12.87 18.62
C VAL A 174 -5.10 13.50 19.98
N ARG A 175 -4.80 12.82 21.09
CA ARG A 175 -5.04 13.38 22.45
C ARG A 175 -4.18 14.61 22.75
N THR A 176 -2.96 14.66 22.21
CA THR A 176 -2.03 15.79 22.41
C THR A 176 -2.42 17.00 21.57
N PHE A 177 -2.78 16.81 20.29
CA PHE A 177 -3.07 17.89 19.34
C PHE A 177 -4.56 18.26 19.24
N GLY A 178 -5.43 17.55 19.97
CA GLY A 178 -6.87 17.78 19.97
C GLY A 178 -7.64 16.84 19.07
N SER A 179 -8.98 16.83 19.19
CA SER A 179 -9.89 16.04 18.39
C SER A 179 -10.20 16.74 17.06
N GLY A 180 -10.32 15.96 15.99
CA GLY A 180 -10.71 16.44 14.66
C GLY A 180 -10.16 15.59 13.53
N LEU A 181 -10.73 15.75 12.34
CA LEU A 181 -10.34 15.00 11.15
C LEU A 181 -8.86 15.24 10.77
N THR A 182 -8.41 16.49 10.84
CA THR A 182 -7.03 16.88 10.54
C THR A 182 -6.04 16.21 11.48
N GLN A 183 -6.36 16.16 12.78
CA GLN A 183 -5.50 15.53 13.80
C GLN A 183 -5.40 14.02 13.58
N VAL A 184 -6.50 13.37 13.17
CA VAL A 184 -6.47 11.95 12.79
C VAL A 184 -5.58 11.74 11.57
N ILE A 185 -5.75 12.53 10.51
CA ILE A 185 -4.90 12.42 9.31
C ILE A 185 -3.42 12.63 9.66
N LEU A 186 -3.10 13.68 10.42
CA LEU A 186 -1.71 13.95 10.84
C LEU A 186 -1.12 12.81 11.67
N ALA A 187 -1.89 12.24 12.62
CA ALA A 187 -1.45 11.10 13.42
C ALA A 187 -1.14 9.87 12.54
N LEU A 188 -2.05 9.56 11.61
CA LEU A 188 -1.89 8.41 10.73
C LEU A 188 -0.75 8.62 9.71
N VAL A 189 -0.54 9.84 9.20
CA VAL A 189 0.60 10.20 8.34
C VAL A 189 1.91 10.05 9.10
N LEU A 190 1.96 10.61 10.32
CA LEU A 190 3.16 10.59 11.17
C LEU A 190 3.60 9.16 11.53
N LEU A 191 2.67 8.24 11.63
CA LEU A 191 2.95 6.84 11.97
C LEU A 191 3.02 5.91 10.74
N GLY A 192 2.50 6.34 9.59
CA GLY A 192 2.46 5.53 8.36
C GLY A 192 3.69 5.65 7.45
N TRP A 193 4.41 6.79 7.49
CA TRP A 193 5.56 7.05 6.61
C TRP A 193 6.74 6.07 6.77
N PRO A 194 7.02 5.47 7.96
CA PRO A 194 8.22 4.66 8.16
C PRO A 194 8.27 3.42 7.25
N THR A 195 7.13 2.76 7.05
CA THR A 195 7.06 1.59 6.16
C THR A 195 7.34 1.97 4.70
N ALA A 196 6.76 3.08 4.23
CA ALA A 196 7.02 3.61 2.90
C ALA A 196 8.49 4.02 2.72
N ALA A 197 9.11 4.63 3.76
CA ALA A 197 10.52 5.01 3.74
C ALA A 197 11.45 3.79 3.64
N ARG A 198 11.17 2.74 4.42
CA ARG A 198 11.95 1.49 4.39
C ARG A 198 11.85 0.80 3.02
N LEU A 199 10.63 0.77 2.45
CA LEU A 199 10.41 0.22 1.12
C LEU A 199 11.16 1.02 0.05
N MET A 200 11.05 2.35 0.06
CA MET A 200 11.74 3.23 -0.88
C MET A 200 13.26 3.13 -0.75
N ARG A 201 13.79 3.10 0.47
CA ARG A 201 15.21 2.89 0.72
C ARG A 201 15.72 1.59 0.09
N GLY A 202 14.98 0.48 0.26
CA GLY A 202 15.35 -0.80 -0.35
C GLY A 202 15.45 -0.72 -1.87
N GLN A 203 14.49 -0.06 -2.52
CA GLN A 203 14.51 0.17 -3.96
C GLN A 203 15.69 1.06 -4.40
N MET A 204 15.95 2.14 -3.67
CA MET A 204 17.08 3.03 -3.96
C MET A 204 18.43 2.32 -3.86
N LEU A 205 18.61 1.48 -2.83
CA LEU A 205 19.84 0.68 -2.66
C LEU A 205 20.06 -0.29 -3.81
N SER A 206 19.01 -1.00 -4.23
CA SER A 206 19.09 -1.95 -5.35
C SER A 206 19.36 -1.26 -6.68
N LEU A 207 18.67 -0.15 -6.97
CA LEU A 207 18.75 0.50 -8.27
C LEU A 207 19.99 1.40 -8.44
N ARG A 208 20.58 1.91 -7.38
CA ARG A 208 21.80 2.75 -7.49
C ARG A 208 23.02 1.97 -7.99
N GLU A 209 23.01 0.64 -7.88
CA GLU A 209 24.06 -0.27 -8.32
C GLU A 209 23.75 -0.90 -9.69
N ALA A 210 22.70 -0.47 -10.35
CA ALA A 210 22.31 -0.98 -11.67
C ALA A 210 23.23 -0.43 -12.78
N GLU A 211 23.52 -1.25 -13.78
CA GLU A 211 24.44 -0.93 -14.90
C GLU A 211 24.10 0.38 -15.61
N TYR A 212 22.81 0.67 -15.83
CA TYR A 212 22.38 1.92 -16.48
C TYR A 212 22.66 3.17 -15.63
N VAL A 213 22.70 3.03 -14.30
CA VAL A 213 23.06 4.13 -13.38
C VAL A 213 24.58 4.36 -13.43
N GLU A 214 25.37 3.29 -13.47
CA GLU A 214 26.81 3.36 -13.61
C GLU A 214 27.21 3.98 -14.96
N ALA A 215 26.56 3.57 -16.05
CA ALA A 215 26.73 4.19 -17.36
C ALA A 215 26.39 5.70 -17.34
N ALA A 216 25.29 6.09 -16.70
CA ALA A 216 24.92 7.51 -16.56
C ALA A 216 25.97 8.30 -15.77
N ARG A 217 26.57 7.70 -14.74
CA ARG A 217 27.64 8.30 -13.93
C ARG A 217 28.93 8.45 -14.74
N SER A 218 29.30 7.46 -15.55
CA SER A 218 30.48 7.47 -16.40
C SER A 218 30.48 8.58 -17.45
N ILE A 219 29.28 8.97 -17.95
CA ILE A 219 29.11 10.10 -18.87
C ILE A 219 28.91 11.44 -18.16
N GLY A 220 29.17 11.52 -16.85
CA GLY A 220 29.16 12.77 -16.08
C GLY A 220 27.78 13.29 -15.65
N ALA A 221 26.75 12.45 -15.58
CA ALA A 221 25.46 12.89 -15.07
C ALA A 221 25.53 13.24 -13.57
N SER A 222 24.93 14.36 -13.18
CA SER A 222 24.89 14.79 -11.78
C SER A 222 24.00 13.85 -10.94
N ASP A 223 24.30 13.73 -9.65
CA ASP A 223 23.54 12.90 -8.70
C ASP A 223 22.03 13.20 -8.72
N THR A 224 21.66 14.48 -8.73
CA THR A 224 20.24 14.88 -8.82
C THR A 224 19.59 14.35 -10.09
N ARG A 225 20.29 14.42 -11.24
CA ARG A 225 19.79 13.91 -12.52
C ARG A 225 19.68 12.38 -12.50
N ILE A 226 20.65 11.69 -11.91
CA ILE A 226 20.62 10.23 -11.74
C ILE A 226 19.41 9.83 -10.89
N VAL A 227 19.22 10.45 -9.72
CA VAL A 227 18.12 10.14 -8.83
C VAL A 227 16.78 10.42 -9.49
N THR A 228 16.56 11.65 -9.99
CA THR A 228 15.21 12.05 -10.46
C THR A 228 14.81 11.44 -11.78
N ARG A 229 15.77 11.20 -12.70
CA ARG A 229 15.47 10.76 -14.08
C ARG A 229 15.71 9.27 -14.31
N HIS A 230 16.59 8.64 -13.55
CA HIS A 230 16.98 7.25 -13.80
C HIS A 230 16.49 6.30 -12.68
N ILE A 231 16.63 6.67 -11.41
CA ILE A 231 16.29 5.78 -10.28
C ILE A 231 14.83 5.95 -9.87
N MET A 232 14.39 7.19 -9.56
CA MET A 232 13.08 7.49 -8.98
C MET A 232 11.90 6.91 -9.75
N PRO A 233 11.81 7.02 -11.09
CA PRO A 233 10.67 6.49 -11.85
C PRO A 233 10.49 4.97 -11.72
N ASN A 234 11.59 4.25 -11.47
CA ASN A 234 11.57 2.81 -11.26
C ASN A 234 11.38 2.44 -9.78
N ALA A 235 12.02 3.19 -8.87
CA ALA A 235 11.98 2.97 -7.44
C ALA A 235 10.61 3.22 -6.81
N ILE A 236 9.82 4.15 -7.37
CA ILE A 236 8.52 4.56 -6.81
C ILE A 236 7.42 3.51 -7.03
N GLN A 237 7.55 2.62 -8.01
CA GLN A 237 6.50 1.69 -8.40
C GLN A 237 6.01 0.81 -7.23
N PRO A 238 6.88 0.11 -6.47
CA PRO A 238 6.42 -0.69 -5.33
C PRO A 238 5.80 0.14 -4.20
N VAL A 239 6.29 1.37 -3.98
CA VAL A 239 5.73 2.29 -2.98
C VAL A 239 4.34 2.76 -3.40
N PHE A 240 4.15 3.03 -4.69
CA PHE A 240 2.85 3.39 -5.26
C PHE A 240 1.83 2.25 -5.12
N ILE A 241 2.22 1.01 -5.43
CA ILE A 241 1.38 -0.18 -5.22
C ILE A 241 0.99 -0.30 -3.74
N TYR A 242 1.98 -0.20 -2.84
CA TYR A 242 1.76 -0.26 -1.39
C TYR A 242 0.75 0.79 -0.90
N SER A 243 0.72 1.98 -1.52
CA SER A 243 -0.18 3.06 -1.11
C SER A 243 -1.66 2.70 -1.27
N PHE A 244 -2.05 1.90 -2.26
CA PHE A 244 -3.43 1.45 -2.41
C PHE A 244 -3.90 0.53 -1.28
N THR A 245 -3.08 -0.44 -0.90
CA THR A 245 -3.37 -1.27 0.30
C THR A 245 -3.44 -0.40 1.55
N GLY A 246 -2.56 0.57 1.67
CA GLY A 246 -2.50 1.48 2.80
C GLY A 246 -3.74 2.37 2.97
N ILE A 247 -4.50 2.67 1.89
CA ILE A 247 -5.79 3.37 2.02
C ILE A 247 -6.75 2.54 2.88
N GLY A 248 -6.89 1.24 2.60
CA GLY A 248 -7.73 0.35 3.40
C GLY A 248 -7.28 0.27 4.86
N VAL A 249 -5.96 0.17 5.09
CA VAL A 249 -5.38 0.17 6.45
C VAL A 249 -5.71 1.47 7.20
N ALA A 250 -5.62 2.63 6.53
CA ALA A 250 -5.95 3.91 7.13
C ALA A 250 -7.45 4.03 7.49
N VAL A 251 -8.34 3.47 6.65
CA VAL A 251 -9.79 3.40 6.94
C VAL A 251 -10.04 2.56 8.20
N VAL A 252 -9.43 1.38 8.31
CA VAL A 252 -9.55 0.54 9.51
C VAL A 252 -8.98 1.25 10.75
N ALA A 253 -7.85 1.94 10.61
CA ALA A 253 -7.24 2.67 11.71
C ALA A 253 -8.10 3.83 12.19
N MET A 254 -8.70 4.61 11.27
CA MET A 254 -9.65 5.68 11.60
C MET A 254 -10.86 5.10 12.34
N ALA A 255 -11.47 4.04 11.81
CA ALA A 255 -12.62 3.39 12.43
C ALA A 255 -12.27 2.84 13.82
N SER A 256 -11.06 2.28 14.02
CA SER A 256 -10.59 1.81 15.32
C SER A 256 -10.44 2.95 16.33
N LEU A 257 -9.88 4.10 15.91
CA LEU A 257 -9.78 5.29 16.76
C LEU A 257 -11.16 5.80 17.17
N ALA A 258 -12.10 5.92 16.21
CA ALA A 258 -13.45 6.39 16.47
C ALA A 258 -14.27 5.40 17.32
N TYR A 259 -14.06 4.09 17.14
CA TYR A 259 -14.61 3.06 18.00
C TYR A 259 -14.18 3.24 19.48
N LEU A 260 -12.93 3.63 19.70
CA LEU A 260 -12.38 3.94 21.02
C LEU A 260 -12.74 5.35 21.53
N GLY A 261 -13.60 6.07 20.82
CA GLY A 261 -14.02 7.43 21.18
C GLY A 261 -12.94 8.50 21.00
N VAL A 262 -11.94 8.24 20.13
CA VAL A 262 -10.84 9.15 19.83
C VAL A 262 -10.90 9.59 18.37
N GLY A 263 -10.62 10.84 18.07
CA GLY A 263 -10.50 11.36 16.73
C GLY A 263 -11.52 12.43 16.40
N VAL A 264 -12.55 12.08 15.62
CA VAL A 264 -13.59 13.04 15.20
C VAL A 264 -14.56 13.37 16.35
N PRO A 265 -15.25 14.54 16.28
CA PRO A 265 -16.24 14.94 17.28
C PRO A 265 -17.31 13.85 17.50
N SER A 266 -17.90 13.84 18.71
CA SER A 266 -18.79 12.75 19.16
C SER A 266 -20.13 12.68 18.42
N ASP A 267 -20.54 13.74 17.78
CA ASP A 267 -21.73 13.85 16.95
C ASP A 267 -21.54 13.38 15.49
N THR A 268 -20.28 13.21 15.08
CA THR A 268 -19.95 12.83 13.69
C THR A 268 -20.35 11.37 13.43
N PRO A 269 -21.20 11.08 12.41
CA PRO A 269 -21.58 9.72 12.02
C PRO A 269 -20.43 9.04 11.25
N GLU A 270 -19.48 8.49 12.00
CA GLU A 270 -18.33 7.77 11.49
C GLU A 270 -18.51 6.25 11.75
N TRP A 271 -18.03 5.41 10.83
CA TRP A 271 -18.30 3.95 10.85
C TRP A 271 -17.88 3.24 12.13
N GLY A 272 -16.69 3.55 12.66
CA GLY A 272 -16.19 2.94 13.90
C GLY A 272 -17.06 3.30 15.11
N ARG A 273 -17.55 4.52 15.15
CA ARG A 273 -18.49 4.98 16.20
C ARG A 273 -19.85 4.31 16.06
N LEU A 274 -20.37 4.21 14.83
CA LEU A 274 -21.63 3.50 14.57
C LEU A 274 -21.55 2.03 15.03
N ILE A 275 -20.40 1.38 14.82
CA ILE A 275 -20.14 0.02 15.31
C ILE A 275 -20.15 -0.02 16.84
N ASN A 276 -19.45 0.91 17.50
CA ASN A 276 -19.40 0.96 18.97
C ASN A 276 -20.82 1.09 19.56
N GLN A 277 -21.58 2.07 19.09
CA GLN A 277 -22.95 2.29 19.52
C GLN A 277 -23.85 1.09 19.19
N GLY A 278 -23.67 0.47 18.02
CA GLY A 278 -24.44 -0.69 17.59
C GLY A 278 -24.20 -1.91 18.47
N ILE A 279 -22.95 -2.22 18.82
CA ILE A 279 -22.60 -3.37 19.66
C ILE A 279 -23.19 -3.23 21.07
N GLU A 280 -23.19 -2.03 21.65
CA GLU A 280 -23.83 -1.77 22.94
C GLU A 280 -25.33 -2.07 22.88
N GLN A 281 -26.00 -1.77 21.76
CA GLN A 281 -27.44 -2.00 21.60
C GLN A 281 -27.80 -3.46 21.31
N VAL A 282 -26.94 -4.25 20.68
CA VAL A 282 -27.19 -5.68 20.43
C VAL A 282 -27.45 -6.43 21.72
N GLN A 283 -26.69 -6.15 22.77
CA GLN A 283 -26.82 -6.79 24.08
C GLN A 283 -28.18 -6.48 24.75
N VAL A 284 -28.77 -5.33 24.43
CA VAL A 284 -30.00 -4.86 25.08
C VAL A 284 -31.24 -5.15 24.23
N SER A 285 -31.17 -5.01 22.91
CA SER A 285 -32.32 -5.01 22.04
C SER A 285 -32.27 -5.94 20.81
N GLY A 286 -31.12 -6.66 20.61
CA GLY A 286 -30.94 -7.61 19.49
C GLY A 286 -30.94 -6.96 18.10
N LYS A 287 -30.54 -5.68 17.99
CA LYS A 287 -30.59 -4.92 16.72
C LYS A 287 -29.26 -4.96 15.97
N ASP A 288 -28.99 -6.10 15.34
CA ASP A 288 -27.71 -6.37 14.67
C ASP A 288 -27.41 -5.45 13.50
N TYR A 289 -28.41 -4.90 12.83
CA TYR A 289 -28.23 -4.02 11.66
C TYR A 289 -27.35 -2.79 11.95
N LEU A 290 -27.34 -2.30 13.22
CA LEU A 290 -26.60 -1.12 13.64
C LEU A 290 -25.09 -1.27 13.47
N TRP A 291 -24.54 -2.46 13.73
CA TRP A 291 -23.11 -2.72 13.59
C TRP A 291 -22.77 -3.45 12.29
N MET A 292 -23.68 -4.25 11.75
CA MET A 292 -23.42 -5.05 10.55
C MET A 292 -23.17 -4.18 9.32
N PHE A 293 -23.99 -3.17 9.07
CA PHE A 293 -23.84 -2.30 7.90
C PHE A 293 -22.50 -1.54 7.91
N PRO A 294 -22.09 -0.83 8.99
CA PRO A 294 -20.80 -0.14 9.01
C PRO A 294 -19.62 -1.11 9.00
N SER A 295 -19.71 -2.27 9.62
CA SER A 295 -18.65 -3.30 9.53
C SER A 295 -18.50 -3.84 8.12
N ALA A 296 -19.60 -4.12 7.42
CA ALA A 296 -19.58 -4.54 6.03
C ALA A 296 -18.98 -3.47 5.11
N ALA A 297 -19.26 -2.17 5.37
CA ALA A 297 -18.71 -1.07 4.61
C ALA A 297 -17.17 -0.95 4.79
N ILE A 298 -16.66 -1.10 6.00
CA ILE A 298 -15.20 -1.12 6.27
C ILE A 298 -14.56 -2.32 5.56
N CYS A 299 -15.14 -3.50 5.70
CA CYS A 299 -14.65 -4.73 5.07
C CYS A 299 -14.62 -4.58 3.54
N LEU A 300 -15.72 -4.14 2.92
CA LEU A 300 -15.82 -3.92 1.48
C LEU A 300 -14.77 -2.92 1.00
N THR A 301 -14.67 -1.77 1.68
CA THR A 301 -13.72 -0.71 1.30
C THR A 301 -12.28 -1.20 1.36
N THR A 302 -11.90 -1.87 2.45
CA THR A 302 -10.54 -2.43 2.60
C THR A 302 -10.24 -3.47 1.52
N LEU A 303 -11.18 -4.37 1.26
CA LEU A 303 -11.04 -5.46 0.31
C LEU A 303 -10.87 -4.96 -1.13
N VAL A 304 -11.67 -3.98 -1.55
CA VAL A 304 -11.59 -3.47 -2.93
C VAL A 304 -10.30 -2.69 -3.19
N PHE A 305 -9.78 -1.95 -2.21
CA PHE A 305 -8.46 -1.33 -2.33
C PHE A 305 -7.33 -2.37 -2.38
N ALA A 306 -7.44 -3.48 -1.64
CA ALA A 306 -6.49 -4.59 -1.74
C ALA A 306 -6.52 -5.22 -3.14
N PHE A 307 -7.70 -5.50 -3.72
CA PHE A 307 -7.81 -6.04 -5.07
C PHE A 307 -7.21 -5.11 -6.14
N VAL A 308 -7.41 -3.80 -6.00
CA VAL A 308 -6.78 -2.83 -6.90
C VAL A 308 -5.27 -2.84 -6.75
N SER A 309 -4.75 -2.91 -5.51
CA SER A 309 -3.32 -3.00 -5.23
C SER A 309 -2.69 -4.25 -5.85
N ASP A 310 -3.31 -5.40 -5.68
CA ASP A 310 -2.84 -6.67 -6.25
C ASP A 310 -2.84 -6.64 -7.78
N GLY A 311 -3.90 -6.09 -8.39
CA GLY A 311 -3.95 -5.92 -9.83
C GLY A 311 -2.91 -4.96 -10.39
N LEU A 312 -2.57 -3.89 -9.66
CA LEU A 312 -1.48 -2.99 -10.02
C LEU A 312 -0.12 -3.69 -9.90
N ARG A 313 0.07 -4.51 -8.87
CA ARG A 313 1.28 -5.32 -8.70
C ARG A 313 1.48 -6.24 -9.89
N ASP A 314 0.45 -7.02 -10.27
CA ASP A 314 0.50 -7.93 -11.41
C ASP A 314 0.77 -7.20 -12.74
N ALA A 315 0.14 -6.03 -12.93
CA ALA A 315 0.28 -5.24 -14.14
C ALA A 315 1.66 -4.58 -14.29
N LEU A 316 2.30 -4.23 -13.17
CA LEU A 316 3.61 -3.56 -13.12
C LEU A 316 4.78 -4.54 -13.00
N ASP A 317 4.56 -5.84 -12.73
CA ASP A 317 5.63 -6.83 -12.60
C ASP A 317 6.33 -7.06 -13.96
N PRO A 318 7.65 -6.78 -14.05
CA PRO A 318 8.41 -6.99 -15.28
C PRO A 318 8.69 -8.48 -15.58
N LYS A 319 8.59 -9.38 -14.58
CA LYS A 319 8.86 -10.81 -14.75
C LYS A 319 7.74 -11.57 -15.48
N LEU A 320 6.59 -10.95 -15.66
CA LEU A 320 5.46 -11.48 -16.43
C LEU A 320 5.50 -11.03 -17.90
N ARG A 321 6.66 -10.59 -18.39
CA ARG A 321 6.89 -10.18 -19.77
C ARG A 321 7.24 -11.36 -20.65
#